data_0e3e1d1ef808e0924286a1dc477b3655
#
_entry.id   0e3e1d1ef808e0924286a1dc477b3655
#
_cell.length_a   1.000
_cell.length_b   1.000
_cell.length_c   1.000
_cell.angle_alpha   90.00
_cell.angle_beta   90.00
_cell.angle_gamma   90.00
#
_symmetry.space_group_name_H-M   'P 1'
#
loop_
_entity.id
_entity.type
_entity.pdbx_description
1 polymer ?
#
loop_
_entity_poly.entity_id
_entity_poly.type
_entity_poly.pdbx_seq_one_letter_code
_entity_poly.pdbx_strand_id
1 'polypeptide(L)'
;MDVSAAERAVTSRHLRRVWGLPGTVLGRGGWPATPGQRLHWHWNYWWQAHLLDTLIDAQLRAPSPARLALIRSFVRSVRLRNFGRWTNDFYDDIAWLGLALQRASSLGIDVGPALAAIDTQLLSGWTEAAGGGIWWRVGDEFKNAPANGPAAIFHARSGNITRAREMTDWMTSTLVDPSTGLVWDGIRTDTGELVKHIYTYCQGVYLGACLELSLVDEAARTVRAVAAHCAPGGIIRGQSGGDGGLFAAILARYLTLAARSLPGPEASVARSLVLDSAEACWSGAAEGLVFSAFWDRPAPSPLPEDAPERDMSVQVGGWMLLEAAATLSQTS
;
A
#
# COMPACT_ATOMS: atom_id res chain seq x y z
N MET A 1 10.37 -19.94 -0.50
CA MET A 1 10.17 -18.78 -1.42
C MET A 1 11.48 -18.01 -1.57
N ASP A 2 11.99 -17.78 -2.80
CA ASP A 2 13.13 -16.89 -3.05
C ASP A 2 12.64 -15.44 -3.29
N VAL A 3 12.56 -14.67 -2.24
CA VAL A 3 12.08 -13.27 -2.29
C VAL A 3 13.01 -12.38 -3.11
N SER A 4 14.30 -12.70 -3.18
CA SER A 4 15.25 -11.96 -4.04
C SER A 4 15.04 -12.27 -5.52
N ALA A 5 14.56 -13.46 -5.88
CA ALA A 5 14.13 -13.73 -7.26
C ALA A 5 12.88 -12.94 -7.64
N ALA A 6 11.91 -12.79 -6.72
CA ALA A 6 10.74 -11.93 -6.92
C ALA A 6 11.14 -10.47 -7.16
N GLU A 7 12.02 -9.92 -6.34
CA GLU A 7 12.60 -8.59 -6.54
C GLU A 7 13.19 -8.43 -7.94
N ARG A 8 14.07 -9.35 -8.35
CA ARG A 8 14.71 -9.32 -9.69
C ARG A 8 13.67 -9.38 -10.80
N ALA A 9 12.69 -10.25 -10.68
CA ALA A 9 11.63 -10.41 -11.68
C ALA A 9 10.82 -9.12 -11.87
N VAL A 10 10.35 -8.50 -10.79
CA VAL A 10 9.55 -7.26 -10.82
C VAL A 10 10.40 -6.08 -11.30
N THR A 11 11.59 -5.88 -10.73
CA THR A 11 12.45 -4.74 -11.08
C THR A 11 12.94 -4.80 -12.53
N SER A 12 13.31 -5.98 -13.05
CA SER A 12 13.73 -6.15 -14.44
C SER A 12 12.63 -5.83 -15.45
N ARG A 13 11.36 -6.11 -15.11
CA ARG A 13 10.19 -5.82 -15.98
C ARG A 13 9.80 -4.35 -15.95
N HIS A 14 9.76 -3.73 -14.77
CA HIS A 14 9.10 -2.45 -14.58
C HIS A 14 10.04 -1.26 -14.40
N LEU A 15 11.23 -1.41 -13.77
CA LEU A 15 12.09 -0.25 -13.52
C LEU A 15 12.77 0.26 -14.80
N ARG A 16 12.60 1.53 -15.09
CA ARG A 16 13.24 2.20 -16.25
C ARG A 16 13.61 3.64 -15.91
N ARG A 17 14.57 4.18 -16.66
CA ARG A 17 14.95 5.60 -16.58
C ARG A 17 13.76 6.49 -16.97
N VAL A 18 13.57 7.56 -16.24
CA VAL A 18 12.58 8.60 -16.57
C VAL A 18 13.11 9.36 -17.78
N TRP A 19 12.37 9.33 -18.88
CA TRP A 19 12.73 9.99 -20.15
C TRP A 19 14.14 9.63 -20.67
N GLY A 20 14.70 8.50 -20.27
CA GLY A 20 16.05 8.09 -20.62
C GLY A 20 17.16 8.78 -19.84
N LEU A 21 16.85 9.70 -18.92
CA LEU A 21 17.84 10.50 -18.18
C LEU A 21 18.72 9.63 -17.26
N PRO A 22 20.04 9.76 -17.29
CA PRO A 22 20.93 9.07 -16.38
C PRO A 22 20.64 9.41 -14.91
N GLY A 23 20.82 8.45 -14.01
CA GLY A 23 20.61 8.64 -12.56
C GLY A 23 19.13 8.73 -12.13
N THR A 24 18.19 8.48 -13.05
CA THR A 24 16.76 8.43 -12.76
C THR A 24 16.19 7.03 -12.89
N VAL A 25 15.14 6.72 -12.13
CA VAL A 25 14.43 5.44 -12.19
C VAL A 25 13.04 5.55 -11.61
N LEU A 26 12.03 5.05 -12.33
CA LEU A 26 10.66 4.83 -11.86
C LEU A 26 10.11 3.53 -12.46
N GLY A 27 9.02 3.05 -11.93
CA GLY A 27 8.28 1.92 -12.47
C GLY A 27 7.44 2.32 -13.69
N ARG A 28 7.38 1.46 -14.71
CA ARG A 28 6.37 1.53 -15.77
C ARG A 28 5.16 0.71 -15.39
N GLY A 29 3.96 1.29 -15.54
CA GLY A 29 2.71 0.71 -15.06
C GLY A 29 2.33 -0.62 -15.70
N GLY A 30 2.82 -0.94 -16.91
CA GLY A 30 2.53 -2.18 -17.62
C GLY A 30 3.76 -2.86 -18.23
N TRP A 31 3.64 -4.15 -18.55
CA TRP A 31 4.66 -4.95 -19.23
C TRP A 31 4.00 -5.90 -20.25
N PRO A 32 4.18 -5.64 -21.58
CA PRO A 32 4.91 -4.50 -22.18
C PRO A 32 4.24 -3.16 -21.90
N ALA A 33 5.05 -2.10 -21.77
CA ALA A 33 4.55 -0.77 -21.48
C ALA A 33 3.96 -0.10 -22.73
N THR A 34 2.84 0.60 -22.57
CA THR A 34 2.25 1.47 -23.60
C THR A 34 3.15 2.70 -23.88
N PRO A 35 2.98 3.43 -24.99
CA PRO A 35 3.75 4.65 -25.25
C PRO A 35 3.68 5.68 -24.11
N GLY A 36 2.49 5.92 -23.53
CA GLY A 36 2.32 6.84 -22.40
C GLY A 36 3.06 6.36 -21.13
N GLN A 37 3.09 5.06 -20.87
CA GLN A 37 3.84 4.46 -19.77
C GLN A 37 5.37 4.48 -20.04
N ARG A 38 5.80 4.32 -21.30
CA ARG A 38 7.26 4.43 -21.68
C ARG A 38 7.79 5.82 -21.40
N LEU A 39 6.98 6.84 -21.63
CA LEU A 39 7.30 8.24 -21.37
C LEU A 39 6.98 8.68 -19.93
N HIS A 40 6.50 7.77 -19.08
CA HIS A 40 6.01 8.06 -17.74
C HIS A 40 4.93 9.17 -17.71
N TRP A 41 4.15 9.35 -18.77
CA TRP A 41 2.97 10.22 -18.73
C TRP A 41 1.84 9.60 -17.92
N HIS A 42 1.62 8.29 -18.09
CA HIS A 42 0.80 7.47 -17.21
C HIS A 42 1.75 6.75 -16.27
N TRP A 43 1.91 7.21 -15.05
CA TRP A 43 2.94 6.69 -14.13
C TRP A 43 2.41 6.24 -12.78
N ASN A 44 1.10 6.40 -12.52
CA ASN A 44 0.39 5.90 -11.35
C ASN A 44 1.16 6.23 -10.06
N TYR A 45 1.04 7.49 -9.61
CA TYR A 45 1.84 8.06 -8.52
C TYR A 45 1.89 7.16 -7.27
N TRP A 46 0.75 6.67 -6.78
CA TRP A 46 0.70 5.84 -5.59
C TRP A 46 1.26 4.41 -5.81
N TRP A 47 1.24 3.87 -7.04
CA TRP A 47 1.94 2.62 -7.33
C TRP A 47 3.46 2.80 -7.18
N GLN A 48 4.00 3.98 -7.54
CA GLN A 48 5.41 4.28 -7.30
C GLN A 48 5.73 4.33 -5.81
N ALA A 49 4.82 4.88 -4.99
CA ALA A 49 4.98 4.91 -3.54
C ALA A 49 5.11 3.49 -2.97
N HIS A 50 4.25 2.56 -3.40
CA HIS A 50 4.33 1.16 -2.97
C HIS A 50 5.54 0.42 -3.52
N LEU A 51 5.95 0.68 -4.77
CA LEU A 51 7.19 0.13 -5.32
C LEU A 51 8.42 0.62 -4.53
N LEU A 52 8.47 1.91 -4.18
CA LEU A 52 9.52 2.47 -3.32
C LEU A 52 9.52 1.79 -1.95
N ASP A 53 8.35 1.65 -1.35
CA ASP A 53 8.19 1.04 -0.03
C ASP A 53 8.61 -0.45 -0.03
N THR A 54 8.32 -1.19 -1.11
CA THR A 54 8.75 -2.58 -1.27
C THR A 54 10.27 -2.69 -1.52
N LEU A 55 10.87 -1.74 -2.24
CA LEU A 55 12.34 -1.65 -2.35
C LEU A 55 13.01 -1.41 -0.99
N ILE A 56 12.35 -0.65 -0.09
CA ILE A 56 12.81 -0.44 1.28
C ILE A 56 12.68 -1.73 2.10
N ASP A 57 11.58 -2.50 1.94
CA ASP A 57 11.46 -3.82 2.58
C ASP A 57 12.62 -4.73 2.19
N ALA A 58 12.92 -4.82 0.90
CA ALA A 58 14.04 -5.61 0.40
C ALA A 58 15.40 -5.11 0.95
N GLN A 59 15.57 -3.79 1.10
CA GLN A 59 16.78 -3.20 1.68
C GLN A 59 16.93 -3.56 3.17
N LEU A 60 15.83 -3.59 3.92
CA LEU A 60 15.84 -3.97 5.33
C LEU A 60 16.07 -5.48 5.50
N ARG A 61 15.49 -6.32 4.64
CA ARG A 61 15.68 -7.78 4.65
C ARG A 61 17.11 -8.19 4.31
N ALA A 62 17.70 -7.59 3.28
CA ALA A 62 19.03 -7.93 2.76
C ALA A 62 19.74 -6.67 2.28
N PRO A 63 20.46 -5.95 3.16
CA PRO A 63 21.09 -4.67 2.82
C PRO A 63 22.01 -4.77 1.61
N SER A 64 21.89 -3.81 0.67
CA SER A 64 22.70 -3.72 -0.55
C SER A 64 23.02 -2.26 -0.89
N PRO A 65 24.31 -1.89 -1.04
CA PRO A 65 24.69 -0.54 -1.48
C PRO A 65 24.07 -0.15 -2.82
N ALA A 66 23.95 -1.09 -3.75
CA ALA A 66 23.33 -0.85 -5.05
C ALA A 66 21.83 -0.55 -4.93
N ARG A 67 21.10 -1.28 -4.09
CA ARG A 67 19.67 -1.03 -3.82
C ARG A 67 19.48 0.30 -3.08
N LEU A 68 20.33 0.63 -2.13
CA LEU A 68 20.27 1.93 -1.45
C LEU A 68 20.49 3.09 -2.44
N ALA A 69 21.42 2.96 -3.38
CA ALA A 69 21.62 3.93 -4.46
C ALA A 69 20.40 4.02 -5.40
N LEU A 70 19.76 2.88 -5.69
CA LEU A 70 18.53 2.79 -6.46
C LEU A 70 17.38 3.55 -5.75
N ILE A 71 17.18 3.31 -4.45
CA ILE A 71 16.15 4.00 -3.62
C ILE A 71 16.38 5.51 -3.65
N ARG A 72 17.62 5.97 -3.45
CA ARG A 72 17.95 7.41 -3.56
C ARG A 72 17.62 8.00 -4.92
N SER A 73 17.91 7.25 -5.99
CA SER A 73 17.58 7.66 -7.36
C SER A 73 16.07 7.70 -7.58
N PHE A 74 15.35 6.73 -7.02
CA PHE A 74 13.90 6.65 -7.11
C PHE A 74 13.23 7.87 -6.43
N VAL A 75 13.62 8.20 -5.21
CA VAL A 75 13.12 9.38 -4.47
C VAL A 75 13.31 10.66 -5.29
N ARG A 76 14.51 10.89 -5.84
CA ARG A 76 14.76 12.04 -6.72
C ARG A 76 13.88 12.03 -7.98
N SER A 77 13.67 10.85 -8.54
CA SER A 77 12.89 10.67 -9.77
C SER A 77 11.41 10.95 -9.59
N VAL A 78 10.83 10.65 -8.43
CA VAL A 78 9.45 11.03 -8.09
C VAL A 78 9.29 12.54 -8.19
N ARG A 79 10.15 13.32 -7.55
CA ARG A 79 10.12 14.78 -7.61
C ARG A 79 10.33 15.32 -9.02
N LEU A 80 11.31 14.77 -9.75
CA LEU A 80 11.58 15.15 -11.14
C LEU A 80 10.35 14.91 -12.02
N ARG A 81 9.77 13.70 -11.95
CA ARG A 81 8.60 13.34 -12.77
C ARG A 81 7.38 14.19 -12.40
N ASN A 82 7.26 14.57 -11.15
CA ASN A 82 6.18 15.42 -10.65
C ASN A 82 6.51 16.94 -10.78
N PHE A 83 7.37 17.29 -11.73
CA PHE A 83 7.73 18.68 -12.06
C PHE A 83 8.22 19.50 -10.86
N GLY A 84 9.05 18.90 -10.02
CA GLY A 84 9.64 19.55 -8.85
C GLY A 84 8.76 19.54 -7.60
N ARG A 85 7.53 19.03 -7.68
CA ARG A 85 6.60 18.92 -6.55
C ARG A 85 6.70 17.56 -5.88
N TRP A 86 6.35 17.53 -4.58
CA TRP A 86 6.20 16.29 -3.83
C TRP A 86 4.74 15.81 -3.74
N THR A 87 3.79 16.68 -4.06
CA THR A 87 2.37 16.45 -3.85
C THR A 87 1.59 16.59 -5.16
N ASN A 88 0.38 16.04 -5.18
CA ASN A 88 -0.62 16.18 -6.23
C ASN A 88 -1.98 16.50 -5.59
N ASP A 89 -3.07 16.43 -6.34
CA ASP A 89 -4.40 16.77 -5.85
C ASP A 89 -5.08 15.64 -5.07
N PHE A 90 -4.49 14.43 -4.99
CA PHE A 90 -5.06 13.27 -4.31
C PHE A 90 -4.40 13.07 -2.95
N TYR A 91 -5.20 13.14 -1.89
CA TYR A 91 -4.69 13.02 -0.52
C TYR A 91 -4.20 11.60 -0.18
N ASP A 92 -4.82 10.57 -0.74
CA ASP A 92 -4.34 9.18 -0.62
C ASP A 92 -2.98 8.99 -1.29
N ASP A 93 -2.81 9.47 -2.53
CA ASP A 93 -1.54 9.40 -3.26
C ASP A 93 -0.36 9.95 -2.44
N ILE A 94 -0.54 11.18 -1.91
CA ILE A 94 0.53 11.84 -1.15
C ILE A 94 0.76 11.18 0.21
N ALA A 95 -0.28 10.64 0.85
CA ALA A 95 -0.13 9.91 2.10
C ALA A 95 0.69 8.63 1.90
N TRP A 96 0.44 7.86 0.84
CA TRP A 96 1.22 6.68 0.50
C TRP A 96 2.70 7.01 0.25
N LEU A 97 2.98 8.08 -0.50
CA LEU A 97 4.37 8.52 -0.68
C LEU A 97 4.99 8.94 0.66
N GLY A 98 4.23 9.64 1.50
CA GLY A 98 4.67 10.06 2.83
C GLY A 98 5.13 8.88 3.69
N LEU A 99 4.36 7.79 3.72
CA LEU A 99 4.71 6.57 4.45
C LEU A 99 6.01 5.93 3.93
N ALA A 100 6.17 5.83 2.61
CA ALA A 100 7.40 5.31 2.01
C ALA A 100 8.61 6.21 2.32
N LEU A 101 8.43 7.53 2.30
CA LEU A 101 9.49 8.50 2.59
C LEU A 101 9.88 8.51 4.07
N GLN A 102 8.94 8.36 5.02
CA GLN A 102 9.27 8.18 6.44
C GLN A 102 10.21 6.98 6.63
N ARG A 103 9.97 5.88 5.95
CA ARG A 103 10.84 4.71 5.99
C ARG A 103 12.17 4.93 5.25
N ALA A 104 12.16 5.67 4.12
CA ALA A 104 13.40 6.05 3.43
C ALA A 104 14.30 6.92 4.32
N SER A 105 13.73 7.78 5.16
CA SER A 105 14.47 8.58 6.14
C SER A 105 15.28 7.72 7.11
N SER A 106 14.74 6.59 7.56
CA SER A 106 15.46 5.66 8.46
C SER A 106 16.67 4.99 7.78
N LEU A 107 16.75 5.02 6.44
CA LEU A 107 17.92 4.56 5.67
C LEU A 107 18.97 5.68 5.44
N GLY A 108 18.83 6.82 6.09
CA GLY A 108 19.72 7.98 5.95
C GLY A 108 19.53 8.72 4.62
N ILE A 109 18.33 8.72 4.07
CA ILE A 109 17.98 9.51 2.88
C ILE A 109 17.31 10.80 3.34
N ASP A 110 17.84 11.95 2.93
CA ASP A 110 17.24 13.26 3.24
C ASP A 110 15.94 13.45 2.46
N VAL A 111 14.83 13.43 3.17
CA VAL A 111 13.46 13.62 2.67
C VAL A 111 12.69 14.67 3.46
N GLY A 112 13.35 15.42 4.34
CA GLY A 112 12.72 16.42 5.21
C GLY A 112 11.79 17.39 4.46
N PRO A 113 12.25 18.04 3.37
CA PRO A 113 11.39 18.93 2.59
C PRO A 113 10.16 18.23 1.97
N ALA A 114 10.28 16.94 1.62
CA ALA A 114 9.16 16.17 1.09
C ALA A 114 8.12 15.88 2.17
N LEU A 115 8.57 15.42 3.34
CA LEU A 115 7.70 15.11 4.48
C LEU A 115 6.96 16.37 4.95
N ALA A 116 7.64 17.52 5.01
CA ALA A 116 7.01 18.79 5.38
C ALA A 116 5.93 19.25 4.37
N ALA A 117 6.18 19.08 3.06
CA ALA A 117 5.21 19.43 2.04
C ALA A 117 3.97 18.52 2.10
N ILE A 118 4.17 17.22 2.32
CA ILE A 118 3.10 16.22 2.45
C ILE A 118 2.28 16.51 3.72
N ASP A 119 2.93 16.71 4.87
CA ASP A 119 2.27 17.02 6.13
C ASP A 119 1.37 18.25 6.01
N THR A 120 1.91 19.34 5.43
CA THR A 120 1.16 20.59 5.20
C THR A 120 -0.11 20.34 4.38
N GLN A 121 -0.03 19.56 3.29
CA GLN A 121 -1.18 19.30 2.45
C GLN A 121 -2.17 18.34 3.12
N LEU A 122 -1.73 17.29 3.79
CA LEU A 122 -2.61 16.37 4.52
C LEU A 122 -3.40 17.12 5.60
N LEU A 123 -2.76 18.02 6.35
CA LEU A 123 -3.42 18.86 7.35
C LEU A 123 -4.48 19.79 6.72
N SER A 124 -4.21 20.32 5.52
CA SER A 124 -5.16 21.19 4.81
C SER A 124 -6.41 20.46 4.30
N GLY A 125 -6.37 19.14 4.20
CA GLY A 125 -7.49 18.31 3.74
C GLY A 125 -8.59 18.09 4.78
N TRP A 126 -8.33 18.38 6.05
CA TRP A 126 -9.31 18.19 7.12
C TRP A 126 -10.43 19.21 7.07
N THR A 127 -11.68 18.73 7.18
CA THR A 127 -12.84 19.61 7.34
C THR A 127 -13.89 18.90 8.23
N GLU A 128 -14.82 19.69 8.78
CA GLU A 128 -15.90 19.19 9.63
C GLU A 128 -17.08 18.56 8.84
N ALA A 129 -17.04 18.61 7.51
CA ALA A 129 -18.05 17.95 6.68
C ALA A 129 -18.10 16.45 6.98
N ALA A 130 -19.27 15.89 7.13
CA ALA A 130 -19.51 14.51 7.55
C ALA A 130 -18.82 14.15 8.90
N GLY A 131 -18.70 15.13 9.81
CA GLY A 131 -18.18 14.92 11.16
C GLY A 131 -16.66 14.80 11.28
N GLY A 132 -15.89 15.18 10.27
CA GLY A 132 -14.43 15.13 10.26
C GLY A 132 -13.85 14.47 9.00
N GLY A 133 -12.57 14.08 9.10
CA GLY A 133 -11.84 13.40 8.01
C GLY A 133 -11.31 14.33 6.92
N ILE A 134 -10.36 13.81 6.11
CA ILE A 134 -9.83 14.50 4.94
C ILE A 134 -10.51 14.04 3.65
N TRP A 135 -10.48 14.90 2.65
CA TRP A 135 -10.97 14.62 1.32
C TRP A 135 -10.15 13.53 0.63
N TRP A 136 -10.75 12.79 -0.29
CA TRP A 136 -10.01 11.94 -1.23
C TRP A 136 -9.16 12.78 -2.18
N ARG A 137 -9.73 13.89 -2.68
CA ARG A 137 -9.09 14.76 -3.66
C ARG A 137 -9.43 16.23 -3.38
N VAL A 138 -8.55 17.14 -3.76
CA VAL A 138 -8.79 18.58 -3.72
C VAL A 138 -9.98 18.94 -4.61
N GLY A 139 -10.97 19.61 -4.03
CA GLY A 139 -12.20 20.03 -4.74
C GLY A 139 -13.21 18.91 -4.98
N ASP A 140 -13.06 17.75 -4.34
CA ASP A 140 -14.03 16.67 -4.35
C ASP A 140 -14.90 16.71 -3.08
N GLU A 141 -16.08 16.09 -3.12
CA GLU A 141 -16.99 15.96 -1.97
C GLU A 141 -17.04 14.53 -1.42
N PHE A 142 -15.97 13.78 -1.64
CA PHE A 142 -15.80 12.42 -1.17
C PHE A 142 -14.69 12.31 -0.13
N LYS A 143 -14.99 11.69 1.02
CA LYS A 143 -14.04 11.32 2.05
C LYS A 143 -14.00 9.82 2.20
N ASN A 144 -12.81 9.24 2.27
CA ASN A 144 -12.68 7.78 2.22
C ASN A 144 -11.58 7.24 3.13
N ALA A 145 -11.64 5.93 3.39
CA ALA A 145 -10.64 5.21 4.17
C ALA A 145 -9.25 5.24 3.51
N PRO A 146 -9.10 5.13 2.16
CA PRO A 146 -7.81 5.21 1.49
C PRO A 146 -7.03 6.52 1.67
N ALA A 147 -7.72 7.65 1.90
CA ALA A 147 -7.06 8.91 2.22
C ALA A 147 -6.80 9.04 3.72
N ASN A 148 -7.81 8.77 4.55
CA ASN A 148 -7.74 8.99 6.00
C ASN A 148 -6.85 7.98 6.72
N GLY A 149 -6.85 6.71 6.32
CA GLY A 149 -6.04 5.67 6.97
C GLY A 149 -4.53 5.90 6.83
N PRO A 150 -3.98 6.02 5.61
CA PRO A 150 -2.56 6.31 5.44
C PRO A 150 -2.14 7.65 6.06
N ALA A 151 -3.01 8.69 6.00
CA ALA A 151 -2.74 9.97 6.64
C ALA A 151 -2.70 9.85 8.17
N ALA A 152 -3.61 9.07 8.78
CA ALA A 152 -3.57 8.78 10.21
C ALA A 152 -2.26 8.08 10.62
N ILE A 153 -1.84 7.06 9.86
CA ILE A 153 -0.57 6.37 10.08
C ILE A 153 0.61 7.34 9.94
N PHE A 154 0.60 8.18 8.90
CA PHE A 154 1.65 9.18 8.67
C PHE A 154 1.76 10.15 9.84
N HIS A 155 0.66 10.71 10.32
CA HIS A 155 0.64 11.63 11.45
C HIS A 155 1.06 10.94 12.76
N ALA A 156 0.61 9.71 13.01
CA ALA A 156 1.03 8.95 14.20
C ALA A 156 2.55 8.78 14.23
N ARG A 157 3.15 8.36 13.12
CA ARG A 157 4.61 8.19 12.98
C ARG A 157 5.38 9.51 13.03
N SER A 158 4.75 10.61 12.67
CA SER A 158 5.33 11.97 12.77
C SER A 158 5.17 12.59 14.15
N GLY A 159 4.52 11.91 15.11
CA GLY A 159 4.26 12.41 16.46
C GLY A 159 3.01 13.29 16.60
N ASN A 160 2.25 13.53 15.53
CA ASN A 160 0.98 14.24 15.60
C ASN A 160 -0.16 13.27 15.97
N ILE A 161 -0.10 12.76 17.20
CA ILE A 161 -1.03 11.75 17.71
C ILE A 161 -2.47 12.25 17.74
N THR A 162 -2.67 13.54 18.04
CA THR A 162 -4.02 14.13 18.06
C THR A 162 -4.71 14.02 16.70
N ARG A 163 -4.04 14.45 15.61
CA ARG A 163 -4.62 14.36 14.26
C ARG A 163 -4.80 12.92 13.80
N ALA A 164 -3.85 12.05 14.11
CA ALA A 164 -3.98 10.62 13.82
C ALA A 164 -5.20 10.00 14.52
N ARG A 165 -5.43 10.35 15.79
CA ARG A 165 -6.60 9.90 16.56
C ARG A 165 -7.91 10.41 15.94
N GLU A 166 -8.02 11.70 15.66
CA GLU A 166 -9.20 12.30 15.04
C GLU A 166 -9.59 11.61 13.72
N MET A 167 -8.60 11.33 12.86
CA MET A 167 -8.83 10.61 11.60
C MET A 167 -9.30 9.17 11.83
N THR A 168 -8.70 8.46 12.79
CA THR A 168 -9.05 7.08 13.10
C THR A 168 -10.43 6.99 13.74
N ASP A 169 -10.75 7.89 14.67
CA ASP A 169 -12.07 7.95 15.33
C ASP A 169 -13.18 8.30 14.33
N TRP A 170 -12.88 9.20 13.38
CA TRP A 170 -13.80 9.48 12.27
C TRP A 170 -14.06 8.24 11.40
N MET A 171 -13.02 7.49 11.01
CA MET A 171 -13.20 6.23 10.27
C MET A 171 -14.02 5.22 11.07
N THR A 172 -13.74 5.09 12.37
CA THR A 172 -14.45 4.16 13.27
C THR A 172 -15.94 4.47 13.34
N SER A 173 -16.28 5.75 13.52
CA SER A 173 -17.67 6.19 13.68
C SER A 173 -18.46 6.25 12.38
N THR A 174 -17.78 6.49 11.24
CA THR A 174 -18.44 6.76 9.95
C THR A 174 -18.38 5.59 8.99
N LEU A 175 -17.24 4.87 8.93
CA LEU A 175 -16.96 3.89 7.89
C LEU A 175 -16.94 2.43 8.38
N VAL A 176 -16.86 2.17 9.69
CA VAL A 176 -16.88 0.78 10.19
C VAL A 176 -18.32 0.27 10.23
N ASP A 177 -18.57 -0.81 9.50
CA ASP A 177 -19.84 -1.53 9.55
C ASP A 177 -20.02 -2.18 10.95
N PRO A 178 -21.03 -1.79 11.72
CA PRO A 178 -21.24 -2.32 13.06
C PRO A 178 -21.58 -3.82 13.07
N SER A 179 -22.09 -4.36 11.96
CA SER A 179 -22.52 -5.76 11.87
C SER A 179 -21.38 -6.71 11.54
N THR A 180 -20.44 -6.29 10.68
CA THR A 180 -19.33 -7.13 10.22
C THR A 180 -17.98 -6.73 10.80
N GLY A 181 -17.83 -5.47 11.22
CA GLY A 181 -16.55 -4.87 11.61
C GLY A 181 -15.65 -4.52 10.44
N LEU A 182 -16.14 -4.64 9.19
CA LEU A 182 -15.42 -4.23 7.99
C LEU A 182 -15.52 -2.72 7.77
N VAL A 183 -14.53 -2.17 7.08
CA VAL A 183 -14.46 -0.75 6.75
C VAL A 183 -14.98 -0.54 5.34
N TRP A 184 -16.00 0.28 5.17
CA TRP A 184 -16.51 0.76 3.89
C TRP A 184 -15.54 1.72 3.24
N ASP A 185 -15.65 1.90 1.92
CA ASP A 185 -14.76 2.76 1.15
C ASP A 185 -14.84 4.22 1.62
N GLY A 186 -16.02 4.82 1.67
CA GLY A 186 -16.14 6.22 2.04
C GLY A 186 -17.56 6.77 2.13
N ILE A 187 -17.66 8.10 2.19
CA ILE A 187 -18.91 8.84 2.26
C ILE A 187 -18.89 10.03 1.30
N ARG A 188 -19.99 10.23 0.58
CA ARG A 188 -20.29 11.44 -0.16
C ARG A 188 -20.82 12.50 0.80
N THR A 189 -20.10 13.61 0.96
CA THR A 189 -20.46 14.62 1.98
C THR A 189 -21.62 15.52 1.57
N ASP A 190 -21.86 15.65 0.27
CA ASP A 190 -22.97 16.40 -0.32
C ASP A 190 -24.34 15.72 -0.13
N THR A 191 -24.36 14.38 -0.22
CA THR A 191 -25.59 13.57 -0.14
C THR A 191 -25.72 12.81 1.19
N GLY A 192 -24.63 12.63 1.94
CA GLY A 192 -24.57 11.73 3.10
C GLY A 192 -24.55 10.24 2.71
N GLU A 193 -24.39 9.90 1.42
CA GLU A 193 -24.40 8.52 0.94
C GLU A 193 -23.11 7.80 1.33
N LEU A 194 -23.25 6.65 2.01
CA LEU A 194 -22.14 5.75 2.30
C LEU A 194 -21.84 4.86 1.10
N VAL A 195 -20.61 4.91 0.61
CA VAL A 195 -20.08 4.01 -0.42
C VAL A 195 -19.58 2.74 0.25
N LYS A 196 -20.44 1.73 0.30
CA LYS A 196 -20.23 0.50 1.09
C LYS A 196 -19.40 -0.58 0.36
N HIS A 197 -18.58 -0.20 -0.59
CA HIS A 197 -17.64 -1.14 -1.21
C HIS A 197 -16.63 -1.63 -0.18
N ILE A 198 -16.35 -2.93 -0.21
CA ILE A 198 -15.36 -3.56 0.67
C ILE A 198 -14.10 -3.83 -0.16
N TYR A 199 -13.07 -3.03 0.12
CA TYR A 199 -11.74 -3.23 -0.43
C TYR A 199 -10.78 -3.70 0.67
N THR A 200 -9.88 -4.62 0.32
CA THR A 200 -8.93 -5.18 1.30
C THR A 200 -7.97 -4.12 1.84
N TYR A 201 -7.55 -3.16 1.03
CA TYR A 201 -6.67 -2.09 1.48
C TYR A 201 -7.33 -1.14 2.49
N CYS A 202 -8.65 -0.91 2.42
CA CYS A 202 -9.38 -0.13 3.43
C CYS A 202 -9.27 -0.78 4.81
N GLN A 203 -9.39 -2.12 4.87
CA GLN A 203 -9.18 -2.89 6.09
C GLN A 203 -7.75 -2.74 6.60
N GLY A 204 -6.79 -2.83 5.66
CA GLY A 204 -5.37 -2.70 5.97
C GLY A 204 -5.01 -1.36 6.59
N VAL A 205 -5.44 -0.25 5.98
CA VAL A 205 -5.07 1.10 6.49
C VAL A 205 -5.75 1.43 7.81
N TYR A 206 -6.98 0.99 8.01
CA TYR A 206 -7.66 1.13 9.31
C TYR A 206 -6.95 0.31 10.39
N LEU A 207 -6.63 -0.96 10.09
CA LEU A 207 -5.82 -1.80 10.98
C LEU A 207 -4.50 -1.14 11.34
N GLY A 208 -3.78 -0.61 10.33
CA GLY A 208 -2.52 0.09 10.53
C GLY A 208 -2.65 1.31 11.44
N ALA A 209 -3.66 2.14 11.22
CA ALA A 209 -3.94 3.31 12.06
C ALA A 209 -4.24 2.90 13.53
N CYS A 210 -5.07 1.87 13.72
CA CYS A 210 -5.35 1.33 15.05
C CYS A 210 -4.09 0.83 15.76
N LEU A 211 -3.21 0.13 15.04
CA LEU A 211 -1.96 -0.40 15.62
C LEU A 211 -0.98 0.71 16.00
N GLU A 212 -0.81 1.74 15.16
CA GLU A 212 0.06 2.88 15.46
C GLU A 212 -0.43 3.69 16.68
N LEU A 213 -1.74 3.65 16.95
CA LEU A 213 -2.37 4.33 18.09
C LEU A 213 -2.60 3.42 19.29
N SER A 214 -2.14 2.17 19.24
CA SER A 214 -2.34 1.17 20.30
C SER A 214 -3.81 0.89 20.64
N LEU A 215 -4.69 0.99 19.62
CA LEU A 215 -6.12 0.64 19.71
C LEU A 215 -6.26 -0.88 19.52
N VAL A 216 -5.91 -1.64 20.55
CA VAL A 216 -5.78 -3.10 20.49
C VAL A 216 -7.12 -3.79 20.17
N ASP A 217 -8.22 -3.34 20.77
CA ASP A 217 -9.54 -3.97 20.58
C ASP A 217 -10.07 -3.76 19.15
N GLU A 218 -9.91 -2.56 18.59
CA GLU A 218 -10.29 -2.23 17.22
C GLU A 218 -9.44 -3.01 16.22
N ALA A 219 -8.13 -3.07 16.45
CA ALA A 219 -7.21 -3.85 15.63
C ALA A 219 -7.54 -5.34 15.64
N ALA A 220 -7.79 -5.92 16.81
CA ALA A 220 -8.19 -7.32 16.96
C ALA A 220 -9.53 -7.62 16.27
N ARG A 221 -10.52 -6.72 16.41
CA ARG A 221 -11.80 -6.81 15.71
C ARG A 221 -11.61 -6.82 14.20
N THR A 222 -10.77 -5.92 13.69
CA THR A 222 -10.48 -5.83 12.25
C THR A 222 -9.82 -7.11 11.73
N VAL A 223 -8.87 -7.70 12.46
CA VAL A 223 -8.25 -8.98 12.08
C VAL A 223 -9.30 -10.09 11.98
N ARG A 224 -10.23 -10.18 12.96
CA ARG A 224 -11.32 -11.18 12.92
C ARG A 224 -12.26 -10.95 11.73
N ALA A 225 -12.65 -9.70 11.47
CA ALA A 225 -13.50 -9.34 10.32
C ALA A 225 -12.84 -9.70 8.99
N VAL A 226 -11.55 -9.39 8.84
CA VAL A 226 -10.74 -9.76 7.66
C VAL A 226 -10.71 -11.27 7.47
N ALA A 227 -10.43 -12.04 8.51
CA ALA A 227 -10.38 -13.51 8.44
C ALA A 227 -11.73 -14.09 8.00
N ALA A 228 -12.82 -13.55 8.53
CA ALA A 228 -14.18 -14.04 8.23
C ALA A 228 -14.67 -13.67 6.81
N HIS A 229 -14.29 -12.49 6.29
CA HIS A 229 -14.94 -11.93 5.11
C HIS A 229 -14.00 -11.61 3.93
N CYS A 230 -12.71 -11.38 4.19
CA CYS A 230 -11.75 -10.97 3.15
C CYS A 230 -10.73 -12.07 2.78
N ALA A 231 -10.75 -13.21 3.48
CA ALA A 231 -9.78 -14.29 3.28
C ALA A 231 -10.47 -15.67 3.23
N PRO A 232 -11.29 -15.95 2.21
CA PRO A 232 -11.94 -17.26 2.06
C PRO A 232 -10.88 -18.36 1.93
N GLY A 233 -11.05 -19.44 2.71
CA GLY A 233 -10.07 -20.52 2.72
C GLY A 233 -8.69 -20.14 3.30
N GLY A 234 -8.59 -19.00 4.03
CA GLY A 234 -7.33 -18.53 4.62
C GLY A 234 -6.44 -17.72 3.67
N ILE A 235 -6.85 -17.51 2.42
CA ILE A 235 -6.09 -16.75 1.43
C ILE A 235 -6.73 -15.36 1.25
N ILE A 236 -5.93 -14.31 1.39
CA ILE A 236 -6.40 -12.92 1.22
C ILE A 236 -6.91 -12.73 -0.21
N ARG A 237 -8.14 -12.23 -0.34
CA ARG A 237 -8.80 -12.05 -1.63
C ARG A 237 -8.14 -10.95 -2.45
N GLY A 238 -7.68 -11.28 -3.66
CA GLY A 238 -7.26 -10.31 -4.67
C GLY A 238 -8.44 -9.54 -5.27
N GLN A 239 -8.15 -8.36 -5.81
CA GLN A 239 -9.17 -7.46 -6.39
C GLN A 239 -8.81 -7.02 -7.82
N SER A 240 -8.37 -7.98 -8.66
CA SER A 240 -8.04 -7.81 -10.08
C SER A 240 -6.75 -6.99 -10.31
N GLY A 241 -6.62 -6.42 -11.52
CA GLY A 241 -5.51 -5.54 -11.95
C GLY A 241 -5.82 -4.06 -11.72
N GLY A 242 -5.08 -3.20 -12.40
CA GLY A 242 -5.15 -1.77 -12.16
C GLY A 242 -4.83 -1.45 -10.68
N ASP A 243 -5.59 -0.60 -10.08
CA ASP A 243 -5.43 -0.23 -8.67
C ASP A 243 -5.63 -1.42 -7.72
N GLY A 244 -6.53 -2.34 -8.06
CA GLY A 244 -6.83 -3.55 -7.30
C GLY A 244 -5.63 -4.47 -7.06
N GLY A 245 -4.61 -4.42 -7.92
CA GLY A 245 -3.41 -5.24 -7.82
C GLY A 245 -2.58 -5.04 -6.53
N LEU A 246 -2.72 -3.88 -5.88
CA LEU A 246 -2.02 -3.56 -4.62
C LEU A 246 -2.88 -3.81 -3.36
N PHE A 247 -4.20 -3.88 -3.50
CA PHE A 247 -5.09 -3.83 -2.33
C PHE A 247 -4.86 -4.94 -1.32
N ALA A 248 -4.73 -6.17 -1.77
CA ALA A 248 -4.48 -7.32 -0.89
C ALA A 248 -3.11 -7.24 -0.22
N ALA A 249 -2.09 -6.74 -0.93
CA ALA A 249 -0.73 -6.61 -0.41
C ALA A 249 -0.61 -5.51 0.65
N ILE A 250 -1.36 -4.42 0.51
CA ILE A 250 -1.47 -3.39 1.54
C ILE A 250 -2.08 -4.00 2.82
N LEU A 251 -3.14 -4.80 2.70
CA LEU A 251 -3.69 -5.52 3.85
C LEU A 251 -2.65 -6.45 4.47
N ALA A 252 -1.92 -7.23 3.66
CA ALA A 252 -0.89 -8.15 4.16
C ALA A 252 0.23 -7.42 4.93
N ARG A 253 0.63 -6.22 4.51
CA ARG A 253 1.59 -5.37 5.23
C ARG A 253 1.13 -5.07 6.66
N TYR A 254 -0.13 -4.65 6.82
CA TYR A 254 -0.65 -4.30 8.14
C TYR A 254 -1.06 -5.53 8.97
N LEU A 255 -1.43 -6.65 8.35
CA LEU A 255 -1.54 -7.94 9.04
C LEU A 255 -0.17 -8.41 9.57
N THR A 256 0.92 -8.15 8.84
CA THR A 256 2.28 -8.42 9.33
C THR A 256 2.61 -7.60 10.57
N LEU A 257 2.20 -6.33 10.61
CA LEU A 257 2.34 -5.49 11.80
C LEU A 257 1.49 -6.04 12.95
N ALA A 258 0.23 -6.40 12.70
CA ALA A 258 -0.67 -7.00 13.68
C ALA A 258 -0.10 -8.31 14.25
N ALA A 259 0.44 -9.19 13.41
CA ALA A 259 1.06 -10.44 13.82
C ALA A 259 2.26 -10.26 14.78
N ARG A 260 2.90 -9.09 14.74
CA ARG A 260 4.09 -8.78 15.55
C ARG A 260 3.78 -7.96 16.81
N SER A 261 2.64 -7.28 16.85
CA SER A 261 2.33 -6.30 17.91
C SER A 261 1.06 -6.59 18.71
N LEU A 262 0.10 -7.33 18.14
CA LEU A 262 -1.10 -7.68 18.91
C LEU A 262 -0.80 -8.77 19.94
N PRO A 263 -1.39 -8.67 21.13
CA PRO A 263 -1.45 -9.79 22.06
C PRO A 263 -2.56 -10.78 21.62
N GLY A 264 -2.39 -12.05 21.98
CA GLY A 264 -3.46 -13.05 21.87
C GLY A 264 -3.59 -13.73 20.49
N PRO A 265 -4.73 -14.40 20.25
CA PRO A 265 -4.91 -15.28 19.10
C PRO A 265 -4.97 -14.53 17.75
N GLU A 266 -5.39 -13.26 17.72
CA GLU A 266 -5.47 -12.49 16.50
C GLU A 266 -4.10 -12.26 15.85
N ALA A 267 -3.02 -12.20 16.64
CA ALA A 267 -1.66 -12.19 16.12
C ALA A 267 -1.35 -13.45 15.29
N SER A 268 -1.76 -14.62 15.80
CA SER A 268 -1.59 -15.89 15.09
C SER A 268 -2.45 -15.97 13.83
N VAL A 269 -3.69 -15.48 13.89
CA VAL A 269 -4.59 -15.39 12.73
C VAL A 269 -3.96 -14.51 11.66
N ALA A 270 -3.52 -13.31 12.01
CA ALA A 270 -2.87 -12.38 11.09
C ALA A 270 -1.61 -12.99 10.45
N ARG A 271 -0.80 -13.71 11.25
CA ARG A 271 0.40 -14.42 10.78
C ARG A 271 0.04 -15.50 9.76
N SER A 272 -0.94 -16.36 10.04
CA SER A 272 -1.38 -17.42 9.13
C SER A 272 -1.88 -16.85 7.83
N LEU A 273 -2.75 -15.82 7.85
CA LEU A 273 -3.26 -15.18 6.64
C LEU A 273 -2.14 -14.69 5.71
N VAL A 274 -1.09 -14.09 6.27
CA VAL A 274 0.06 -13.61 5.47
C VAL A 274 0.86 -14.76 4.91
N LEU A 275 1.19 -15.76 5.73
CA LEU A 275 2.06 -16.87 5.31
C LEU A 275 1.37 -17.79 4.30
N ASP A 276 0.09 -18.14 4.52
CA ASP A 276 -0.68 -19.00 3.62
C ASP A 276 -0.93 -18.30 2.28
N SER A 277 -1.23 -16.99 2.30
CA SER A 277 -1.36 -16.19 1.08
C SER A 277 -0.03 -16.08 0.31
N ALA A 278 1.09 -15.96 1.01
CA ALA A 278 2.40 -15.89 0.37
C ALA A 278 2.80 -17.22 -0.29
N GLU A 279 2.51 -18.36 0.37
CA GLU A 279 2.73 -19.67 -0.22
C GLU A 279 1.86 -19.89 -1.44
N ALA A 280 0.57 -19.54 -1.37
CA ALA A 280 -0.36 -19.65 -2.50
C ALA A 280 0.08 -18.74 -3.67
N CYS A 281 0.43 -17.47 -3.41
CA CYS A 281 0.95 -16.53 -4.41
C CYS A 281 2.22 -17.04 -5.08
N TRP A 282 3.16 -17.59 -4.30
CA TRP A 282 4.41 -18.14 -4.81
C TRP A 282 4.19 -19.38 -5.69
N SER A 283 3.41 -20.34 -5.18
CA SER A 283 3.12 -21.59 -5.87
C SER A 283 2.26 -21.39 -7.13
N GLY A 284 1.42 -20.36 -7.14
CA GLY A 284 0.58 -19.99 -8.27
C GLY A 284 1.29 -19.08 -9.31
N ALA A 285 2.53 -18.69 -9.10
CA ALA A 285 3.24 -17.83 -10.05
C ALA A 285 3.55 -18.59 -11.36
N ALA A 286 3.32 -17.95 -12.51
CA ALA A 286 3.68 -18.48 -13.80
C ALA A 286 5.19 -18.36 -14.08
N GLU A 287 5.64 -18.93 -15.21
CA GLU A 287 7.03 -18.90 -15.64
C GLU A 287 7.63 -17.48 -15.57
N GLY A 288 8.87 -17.39 -15.08
CA GLY A 288 9.56 -16.13 -14.85
C GLY A 288 9.06 -15.36 -13.62
N LEU A 289 8.34 -15.98 -12.71
CA LEU A 289 7.73 -15.36 -11.53
C LEU A 289 6.77 -14.23 -11.89
N VAL A 290 5.75 -14.56 -12.68
CA VAL A 290 4.59 -13.69 -12.93
C VAL A 290 3.53 -14.01 -11.88
N PHE A 291 3.30 -13.10 -10.96
CA PHE A 291 2.30 -13.28 -9.90
C PHE A 291 0.88 -13.12 -10.42
N SER A 292 -0.03 -13.96 -9.94
CA SER A 292 -1.46 -13.84 -10.21
C SER A 292 -2.06 -12.59 -9.55
N ALA A 293 -3.04 -11.99 -10.19
CA ALA A 293 -3.88 -10.94 -9.59
C ALA A 293 -4.76 -11.49 -8.44
N PHE A 294 -4.91 -12.81 -8.37
CA PHE A 294 -5.71 -13.52 -7.37
C PHE A 294 -4.87 -14.65 -6.79
N TRP A 295 -4.48 -14.55 -5.54
CA TRP A 295 -3.53 -15.49 -4.93
C TRP A 295 -4.10 -16.89 -4.65
N ASP A 296 -5.42 -17.04 -4.67
CA ASP A 296 -6.14 -18.31 -4.54
C ASP A 296 -6.17 -19.16 -5.82
N ARG A 297 -5.57 -18.68 -6.89
CA ARG A 297 -5.48 -19.39 -8.18
C ARG A 297 -4.20 -19.01 -8.94
N PRO A 298 -3.69 -19.93 -9.80
CA PRO A 298 -2.46 -19.66 -10.55
C PRO A 298 -2.62 -18.54 -11.57
N ALA A 299 -1.52 -17.86 -11.86
CA ALA A 299 -1.43 -16.93 -12.98
C ALA A 299 -1.65 -17.67 -14.31
N PRO A 300 -2.29 -17.05 -15.30
CA PRO A 300 -2.51 -17.67 -16.62
C PRO A 300 -1.19 -18.04 -17.32
N SER A 301 -1.17 -19.20 -17.98
CA SER A 301 -0.05 -19.61 -18.83
C SER A 301 -0.60 -20.31 -20.08
N PRO A 302 -0.42 -19.76 -21.31
CA PRO A 302 0.28 -18.51 -21.63
C PRO A 302 -0.42 -17.26 -21.07
N LEU A 303 0.36 -16.18 -20.84
CA LEU A 303 -0.14 -14.93 -20.28
C LEU A 303 -0.83 -14.10 -21.41
N PRO A 304 -2.14 -13.82 -21.33
CA PRO A 304 -2.87 -12.99 -22.32
C PRO A 304 -2.28 -11.58 -22.44
N GLU A 305 -2.49 -10.91 -23.58
CA GLU A 305 -1.97 -9.55 -23.79
C GLU A 305 -2.60 -8.51 -22.87
N ASP A 306 -3.86 -8.68 -22.51
CA ASP A 306 -4.66 -7.81 -21.62
C ASP A 306 -4.76 -8.33 -20.18
N ALA A 307 -3.96 -9.35 -19.82
CA ALA A 307 -3.99 -9.93 -18.49
C ALA A 307 -3.59 -8.91 -17.41
N PRO A 308 -4.35 -8.84 -16.29
CA PRO A 308 -4.04 -7.97 -15.18
C PRO A 308 -2.67 -8.24 -14.54
N GLU A 309 -2.14 -9.44 -14.70
CA GLU A 309 -0.79 -9.83 -14.28
C GLU A 309 0.33 -9.05 -14.97
N ARG A 310 0.01 -8.31 -16.04
CA ARG A 310 0.95 -7.41 -16.71
C ARG A 310 1.11 -6.06 -16.02
N ASP A 311 0.22 -5.75 -15.10
CA ASP A 311 0.25 -4.50 -14.34
C ASP A 311 1.34 -4.52 -13.26
N MET A 312 2.06 -3.41 -13.16
CA MET A 312 3.05 -3.22 -12.10
C MET A 312 2.45 -3.38 -10.70
N SER A 313 1.22 -2.93 -10.50
CA SER A 313 0.51 -3.04 -9.22
C SER A 313 0.39 -4.50 -8.77
N VAL A 314 -0.01 -5.40 -9.67
CA VAL A 314 -0.12 -6.84 -9.39
C VAL A 314 1.23 -7.45 -9.06
N GLN A 315 2.26 -7.14 -9.86
CA GLN A 315 3.60 -7.69 -9.67
C GLN A 315 4.27 -7.16 -8.39
N VAL A 316 4.12 -5.87 -8.10
CA VAL A 316 4.57 -5.28 -6.83
C VAL A 316 3.76 -5.84 -5.66
N GLY A 317 2.46 -6.06 -5.83
CA GLY A 317 1.60 -6.67 -4.81
C GLY A 317 2.07 -8.07 -4.39
N GLY A 318 2.38 -8.93 -5.36
CA GLY A 318 2.96 -10.24 -5.08
C GLY A 318 4.33 -10.16 -4.36
N TRP A 319 5.23 -9.30 -4.84
CA TRP A 319 6.53 -9.11 -4.20
C TRP A 319 6.40 -8.53 -2.78
N MET A 320 5.53 -7.53 -2.56
CA MET A 320 5.26 -6.94 -1.25
C MET A 320 4.74 -7.97 -0.24
N LEU A 321 3.86 -8.89 -0.68
CA LEU A 321 3.40 -10.01 0.15
C LEU A 321 4.56 -10.93 0.57
N LEU A 322 5.47 -11.25 -0.36
CA LEU A 322 6.60 -12.11 -0.06
C LEU A 322 7.60 -11.45 0.91
N GLU A 323 7.82 -10.13 0.81
CA GLU A 323 8.61 -9.37 1.80
C GLU A 323 7.93 -9.38 3.19
N ALA A 324 6.60 -9.23 3.22
CA ALA A 324 5.82 -9.31 4.44
C ALA A 324 5.97 -10.69 5.13
N ALA A 325 5.85 -11.76 4.36
CA ALA A 325 6.05 -13.14 4.86
C ALA A 325 7.49 -13.39 5.33
N ALA A 326 8.50 -12.89 4.61
CA ALA A 326 9.90 -12.99 5.02
C ALA A 326 10.17 -12.29 6.36
N THR A 327 9.54 -11.15 6.60
CA THR A 327 9.62 -10.43 7.88
C THR A 327 9.11 -11.27 9.05
N LEU A 328 8.03 -12.04 8.85
CA LEU A 328 7.48 -12.93 9.87
C LEU A 328 8.36 -14.18 10.11
N SER A 329 9.06 -14.65 9.09
CA SER A 329 9.92 -15.82 9.19
C SER A 329 11.25 -15.57 9.92
N GLN A 330 11.71 -14.31 9.98
CA GLN A 330 12.95 -13.91 10.66
C GLN A 330 12.79 -13.73 12.19
N THR A 331 11.56 -13.68 12.68
CA THR A 331 11.23 -13.43 14.11
C THR A 331 10.83 -14.70 14.87
N SER A 332 11.07 -15.88 14.29
CA SER A 332 10.74 -17.20 14.86
C SER A 332 11.93 -17.84 15.56
#